data_8eb1ccf7779d3e7fd7c6ed54c3fc4d58
#
_entry.id   8eb1ccf7779d3e7fd7c6ed54c3fc4d58
#
_cell.length_a   1.000
_cell.length_b   1.000
_cell.length_c   1.000
_cell.angle_alpha   90.00
_cell.angle_beta   90.00
_cell.angle_gamma   90.00
#
_symmetry.space_group_name_H-M   'P 1'
#
loop_
_entity.id
_entity.type
_entity.pdbx_description
1 polymer ?
#
loop_
_entity_poly.entity_id
_entity_poly.type
_entity_poly.pdbx_seq_one_letter_code
_entity_poly.pdbx_strand_id
1 'polypeptide(L)'
;KRLVSIGDVKASLRNFWQPGKTLRDYLAQVTLDKEDNDDDVENKPGVCLITMHAAKGLEFPVVYLVGLEEGILPHKRSLEDGNCDEERRLLYVGITRAQEKLMLTYCATRLRYGTACPASVPPS
;
A
#
# COMPACT_ATOMS: atom_id res chain seq x y z
N LYS A 1 17.33 2.94 -8.42
CA LYS A 1 16.41 1.91 -7.87
C LYS A 1 17.15 0.88 -6.98
N ARG A 2 18.27 0.29 -7.42
CA ARG A 2 19.01 -0.74 -6.64
C ARG A 2 19.55 -0.25 -5.29
N LEU A 3 20.02 0.99 -5.19
CA LEU A 3 20.57 1.54 -3.94
C LEU A 3 19.47 1.82 -2.88
N VAL A 4 18.29 2.24 -3.31
CA VAL A 4 17.13 2.45 -2.42
C VAL A 4 16.70 1.11 -1.81
N SER A 5 16.59 0.05 -2.63
CA SER A 5 16.23 -1.30 -2.15
C SER A 5 17.23 -1.87 -1.14
N ILE A 6 18.54 -1.58 -1.29
CA ILE A 6 19.56 -1.99 -0.30
C ILE A 6 19.38 -1.22 1.01
N GLY A 7 19.01 0.07 0.94
CA GLY A 7 18.68 0.89 2.11
C GLY A 7 17.51 0.32 2.90
N ASP A 8 16.45 -0.09 2.20
CA ASP A 8 15.25 -0.67 2.80
C ASP A 8 15.54 -2.01 3.48
N VAL A 9 16.35 -2.87 2.86
CA VAL A 9 16.80 -4.15 3.46
C VAL A 9 17.63 -3.91 4.72
N LYS A 10 18.54 -2.91 4.70
CA LYS A 10 19.32 -2.55 5.89
C LYS A 10 18.45 -2.03 7.03
N ALA A 11 17.44 -1.21 6.72
CA ALA A 11 16.49 -0.71 7.70
C ALA A 11 15.66 -1.85 8.30
N SER A 12 15.16 -2.76 7.49
CA SER A 12 14.43 -3.95 7.93
C SER A 12 15.28 -4.85 8.83
N LEU A 13 16.54 -5.11 8.44
CA LEU A 13 17.49 -5.86 9.26
C LEU A 13 17.75 -5.18 10.61
N ARG A 14 17.91 -3.86 10.65
CA ARG A 14 18.11 -3.13 11.91
C ARG A 14 16.91 -3.22 12.84
N ASN A 15 15.70 -3.13 12.29
CA ASN A 15 14.47 -3.24 13.07
C ASN A 15 14.25 -4.66 13.60
N PHE A 16 14.69 -5.68 12.86
CA PHE A 16 14.62 -7.07 13.30
C PHE A 16 15.70 -7.44 14.32
N TRP A 17 16.84 -6.74 14.32
CA TRP A 17 18.00 -7.10 15.13
C TRP A 17 17.69 -7.01 16.62
N GLN A 18 17.78 -8.15 17.29
CA GLN A 18 17.72 -8.29 18.75
C GLN A 18 18.87 -9.21 19.22
N PRO A 19 19.37 -9.04 20.44
CA PRO A 19 20.37 -9.94 20.97
C PRO A 19 19.90 -11.41 20.91
N GLY A 20 20.70 -12.27 20.32
CA GLY A 20 20.41 -13.69 20.13
C GLY A 20 19.72 -14.09 18.83
N LYS A 21 19.30 -13.15 17.99
CA LYS A 21 18.76 -13.44 16.65
C LYS A 21 19.88 -13.47 15.60
N THR A 22 19.78 -14.42 14.67
CA THR A 22 20.75 -14.61 13.58
C THR A 22 20.17 -14.14 12.24
N LEU A 23 21.01 -13.98 11.23
CA LEU A 23 20.57 -13.72 9.86
C LEU A 23 19.66 -14.81 9.32
N ARG A 24 19.85 -16.06 9.76
CA ARG A 24 19.00 -17.19 9.39
C ARG A 24 17.57 -17.00 9.91
N ASP A 25 17.43 -16.49 11.14
CA ASP A 25 16.11 -16.20 11.74
C ASP A 25 15.39 -15.09 10.97
N TYR A 26 16.12 -14.05 10.55
CA TYR A 26 15.58 -12.99 9.69
C TYR A 26 15.08 -13.54 8.35
N LEU A 27 15.88 -14.36 7.68
CA LEU A 27 15.48 -14.95 6.40
C LEU A 27 14.29 -15.89 6.54
N ALA A 28 14.23 -16.67 7.61
CA ALA A 28 13.09 -17.53 7.91
C ALA A 28 11.81 -16.71 8.09
N GLN A 29 11.87 -15.60 8.81
CA GLN A 29 10.71 -14.72 9.01
C GLN A 29 10.25 -14.06 7.70
N VAL A 30 11.17 -13.54 6.89
CA VAL A 30 10.83 -12.96 5.57
C VAL A 30 10.22 -13.98 4.63
N THR A 31 10.62 -15.26 4.74
CA THR A 31 10.04 -16.34 3.93
C THR A 31 8.64 -16.71 4.42
N LEU A 32 8.42 -16.80 5.72
CA LEU A 32 7.09 -17.02 6.31
C LEU A 32 6.11 -15.89 5.96
N ASP A 33 6.56 -14.62 6.04
CA ASP A 33 5.76 -13.46 5.64
C ASP A 33 5.37 -13.49 4.15
N LYS A 34 6.10 -14.23 3.33
CA LYS A 34 5.79 -14.42 1.90
C LYS A 34 4.78 -15.54 1.66
N GLU A 35 4.88 -16.63 2.39
CA GLU A 35 3.95 -17.77 2.25
C GLU A 35 2.54 -17.43 2.77
N ASP A 36 2.44 -16.55 3.77
CA ASP A 36 1.15 -16.06 4.29
C ASP A 36 0.40 -15.10 3.35
N ASN A 37 1.03 -14.63 2.27
CA ASN A 37 0.42 -13.63 1.39
C ASN A 37 -0.28 -14.20 0.14
N ASP A 38 -0.11 -15.49 -0.18
CA ASP A 38 -0.57 -15.98 -1.48
C ASP A 38 -1.88 -16.78 -1.47
N ASP A 39 -2.35 -17.34 -0.36
CA ASP A 39 -3.43 -18.34 -0.46
C ASP A 39 -4.74 -18.11 0.33
N ASP A 40 -4.87 -17.11 1.24
CA ASP A 40 -6.11 -16.99 2.01
C ASP A 40 -6.44 -15.58 2.52
N VAL A 41 -6.51 -14.59 1.62
CA VAL A 41 -6.94 -13.22 2.00
C VAL A 41 -8.42 -13.19 2.41
N GLU A 42 -9.25 -14.07 1.86
CA GLU A 42 -10.71 -14.07 2.08
C GLU A 42 -11.15 -14.73 3.39
N ASN A 43 -10.35 -15.59 4.01
CA ASN A 43 -10.80 -16.42 5.14
C ASN A 43 -10.10 -16.14 6.49
N LYS A 44 -9.12 -15.25 6.56
CA LYS A 44 -8.48 -14.90 7.84
C LYS A 44 -9.26 -13.80 8.57
N PRO A 45 -9.66 -14.01 9.84
CA PRO A 45 -10.28 -12.95 10.62
C PRO A 45 -9.24 -11.84 10.87
N GLY A 46 -9.54 -10.61 10.44
CA GLY A 46 -8.63 -9.48 10.62
C GLY A 46 -8.81 -8.39 9.57
N VAL A 47 -7.94 -7.38 9.66
CA VAL A 47 -7.86 -6.31 8.66
C VAL A 47 -6.89 -6.71 7.57
N CYS A 48 -7.38 -6.75 6.34
CA CYS A 48 -6.57 -7.01 5.15
C CYS A 48 -5.96 -5.70 4.63
N LEU A 49 -4.63 -5.64 4.53
CA LEU A 49 -3.91 -4.58 3.86
C LEU A 49 -3.48 -5.06 2.47
N ILE A 50 -4.03 -4.45 1.44
CA ILE A 50 -3.85 -4.88 0.06
C ILE A 50 -3.77 -3.68 -0.87
N THR A 51 -3.07 -3.82 -2.00
CA THR A 51 -3.09 -2.79 -3.04
C THR A 51 -4.36 -2.91 -3.88
N MET A 52 -4.82 -1.79 -4.47
CA MET A 52 -5.99 -1.81 -5.35
C MET A 52 -5.81 -2.76 -6.55
N HIS A 53 -4.58 -2.89 -7.08
CA HIS A 53 -4.29 -3.83 -8.15
C HIS A 53 -4.50 -5.29 -7.73
N ALA A 54 -3.99 -5.65 -6.55
CA ALA A 54 -4.13 -7.00 -6.01
C ALA A 54 -5.56 -7.31 -5.53
N ALA A 55 -6.35 -6.28 -5.22
CA ALA A 55 -7.75 -6.42 -4.81
C ALA A 55 -8.71 -6.74 -5.97
N LYS A 56 -8.24 -6.78 -7.21
CA LYS A 56 -9.07 -7.11 -8.37
C LYS A 56 -9.63 -8.53 -8.24
N GLY A 57 -10.95 -8.63 -8.29
CA GLY A 57 -11.66 -9.92 -8.15
C GLY A 57 -12.04 -10.30 -6.72
N LEU A 58 -11.51 -9.60 -5.71
CA LEU A 58 -11.89 -9.79 -4.31
C LEU A 58 -13.01 -8.83 -3.94
N GLU A 59 -13.75 -9.16 -2.87
CA GLU A 59 -14.80 -8.30 -2.32
C GLU A 59 -14.74 -8.32 -0.78
N PHE A 60 -15.06 -7.18 -0.17
CA PHE A 60 -14.98 -7.02 1.29
C PHE A 60 -16.23 -6.29 1.80
N PRO A 61 -16.76 -6.67 2.96
CA PRO A 61 -17.90 -5.96 3.55
C PRO A 61 -17.63 -4.47 3.76
N VAL A 62 -16.43 -4.13 4.25
CA VAL A 62 -16.01 -2.76 4.54
C VAL A 62 -14.67 -2.49 3.88
N VAL A 63 -14.58 -1.42 3.12
CA VAL A 63 -13.34 -1.00 2.44
C VAL A 63 -12.95 0.42 2.85
N TYR A 64 -11.69 0.60 3.20
CA TYR A 64 -11.05 1.89 3.41
C TYR A 64 -10.06 2.15 2.26
N LEU A 65 -10.38 3.07 1.37
CA LEU A 65 -9.42 3.57 0.39
C LEU A 65 -8.65 4.74 0.99
N VAL A 66 -7.36 4.57 1.13
CA VAL A 66 -6.49 5.54 1.78
C VAL A 66 -5.58 6.25 0.78
N GLY A 67 -5.25 7.51 1.07
CA GLY A 67 -4.30 8.26 0.24
C GLY A 67 -4.89 8.83 -1.05
N LEU A 68 -6.16 9.26 -1.04
CA LEU A 68 -6.79 9.97 -2.15
C LEU A 68 -6.26 11.41 -2.26
N GLU A 69 -5.00 11.51 -2.70
CA GLU A 69 -4.25 12.76 -2.76
C GLU A 69 -3.47 12.83 -4.06
N GLU A 70 -3.38 14.01 -4.67
CA GLU A 70 -2.55 14.25 -5.83
C GLU A 70 -1.10 13.76 -5.62
N GLY A 71 -0.59 13.04 -6.59
CA GLY A 71 0.73 12.43 -6.54
C GLY A 71 0.78 11.07 -5.83
N ILE A 72 -0.35 10.59 -5.26
CA ILE A 72 -0.54 9.23 -4.76
C ILE A 72 -1.61 8.54 -5.58
N LEU A 73 -2.81 9.10 -5.62
CA LEU A 73 -3.91 8.67 -6.47
C LEU A 73 -4.71 9.90 -6.94
N PRO A 74 -4.53 10.35 -8.18
CA PRO A 74 -3.67 9.79 -9.24
C PRO A 74 -2.19 9.92 -8.93
N HIS A 75 -1.39 8.95 -9.38
CA HIS A 75 0.05 8.96 -9.16
C HIS A 75 0.71 10.09 -9.93
N LYS A 76 1.73 10.74 -9.32
CA LYS A 76 2.42 11.90 -9.90
C LYS A 76 2.87 11.68 -11.34
N ARG A 77 3.43 10.51 -11.65
CA ARG A 77 3.88 10.15 -12.99
C ARG A 77 2.74 10.09 -13.99
N SER A 78 1.59 9.56 -13.60
CA SER A 78 0.40 9.48 -14.45
C SER A 78 -0.15 10.86 -14.76
N LEU A 79 -0.04 11.81 -13.83
CA LEU A 79 -0.39 13.23 -14.05
C LEU A 79 0.56 13.89 -15.05
N GLU A 80 1.87 13.65 -14.92
CA GLU A 80 2.91 14.20 -15.81
C GLU A 80 2.79 13.62 -17.24
N ASP A 81 2.48 12.34 -17.36
CA ASP A 81 2.31 11.63 -18.64
C ASP A 81 0.92 11.86 -19.28
N GLY A 82 0.01 12.56 -18.60
CA GLY A 82 -1.37 12.81 -19.06
C GLY A 82 -2.25 11.56 -19.12
N ASN A 83 -1.83 10.48 -18.47
CA ASN A 83 -2.50 9.18 -18.49
C ASN A 83 -3.31 8.92 -17.20
N CYS A 84 -4.29 9.78 -16.94
CA CYS A 84 -5.15 9.65 -15.76
C CYS A 84 -6.24 8.57 -15.90
N ASP A 85 -6.46 8.01 -17.08
CA ASP A 85 -7.52 7.03 -17.30
C ASP A 85 -7.25 5.70 -16.61
N GLU A 86 -5.99 5.27 -16.51
CA GLU A 86 -5.62 4.07 -15.76
C GLU A 86 -5.83 4.27 -14.25
N GLU A 87 -5.46 5.43 -13.72
CA GLU A 87 -5.66 5.78 -12.32
C GLU A 87 -7.16 5.84 -11.98
N ARG A 88 -7.97 6.38 -12.88
CA ARG A 88 -9.44 6.41 -12.73
C ARG A 88 -10.03 5.00 -12.73
N ARG A 89 -9.57 4.13 -13.62
CA ARG A 89 -9.98 2.71 -13.64
C ARG A 89 -9.55 1.99 -12.37
N LEU A 90 -8.36 2.26 -11.88
CA LEU A 90 -7.85 1.68 -10.63
C LEU A 90 -8.69 2.13 -9.43
N LEU A 91 -9.04 3.42 -9.36
CA LEU A 91 -9.95 3.94 -8.33
C LEU A 91 -11.33 3.26 -8.41
N TYR A 92 -11.87 3.11 -9.61
CA TYR A 92 -13.13 2.39 -9.82
C TYR A 92 -13.06 0.95 -9.31
N VAL A 93 -11.96 0.23 -9.60
CA VAL A 93 -11.73 -1.11 -9.06
C VAL A 93 -11.76 -1.08 -7.53
N GLY A 94 -11.04 -0.17 -6.89
CA GLY A 94 -11.03 -0.04 -5.43
C GLY A 94 -12.41 0.22 -4.83
N ILE A 95 -13.16 1.16 -5.41
CA ILE A 95 -14.54 1.50 -4.98
C ILE A 95 -15.45 0.29 -5.06
N THR A 96 -15.39 -0.44 -6.16
CA THR A 96 -16.28 -1.59 -6.40
C THR A 96 -15.92 -2.84 -5.59
N ARG A 97 -14.87 -2.80 -4.76
CA ARG A 97 -14.57 -3.90 -3.82
C ARG A 97 -15.44 -3.88 -2.57
N ALA A 98 -16.08 -2.75 -2.27
CA ALA A 98 -16.92 -2.62 -1.09
C ALA A 98 -18.33 -3.20 -1.35
N GLN A 99 -18.75 -4.11 -0.48
CA GLN A 99 -20.08 -4.70 -0.50
C GLN A 99 -21.09 -3.85 0.28
N GLU A 100 -20.71 -3.37 1.48
CA GLU A 100 -21.62 -2.69 2.41
C GLU A 100 -21.19 -1.25 2.68
N LYS A 101 -19.88 -1.02 2.94
CA LYS A 101 -19.39 0.27 3.36
C LYS A 101 -18.08 0.64 2.70
N LEU A 102 -18.03 1.84 2.13
CA LEU A 102 -16.84 2.44 1.56
C LEU A 102 -16.45 3.69 2.34
N MET A 103 -15.18 3.78 2.74
CA MET A 103 -14.59 4.96 3.38
C MET A 103 -13.44 5.45 2.51
N LEU A 104 -13.52 6.70 2.08
CA LEU A 104 -12.48 7.40 1.31
C LEU A 104 -11.73 8.33 2.25
N THR A 105 -10.40 8.23 2.28
CA THR A 105 -9.59 9.05 3.19
C THR A 105 -8.46 9.76 2.48
N TYR A 106 -8.16 10.96 2.94
CA TYR A 106 -7.03 11.77 2.50
C TYR A 106 -6.42 12.51 3.69
N CYS A 107 -5.19 12.98 3.55
CA CYS A 107 -4.51 13.80 4.55
C CYS A 107 -4.52 15.27 4.12
N ALA A 108 -4.59 16.19 5.07
CA ALA A 108 -4.33 17.61 4.81
C ALA A 108 -2.82 17.87 4.64
N THR A 109 -1.99 17.08 5.32
CA THR A 109 -0.53 17.22 5.30
C THR A 109 0.09 15.83 5.36
N ARG A 110 1.11 15.59 4.55
CA ARG A 110 1.84 14.32 4.52
C ARG A 110 3.35 14.53 4.68
N LEU A 111 3.98 13.69 5.46
CA LEU A 111 5.44 13.65 5.53
C LEU A 111 6.00 12.92 4.31
N ARG A 112 6.80 13.63 3.51
CA ARG A 112 7.56 13.06 2.38
C ARG A 112 9.03 13.31 2.62
N TYR A 113 9.81 12.24 2.73
CA TYR A 113 11.27 12.32 3.00
C TYR A 113 11.63 13.20 4.20
N GLY A 114 10.81 13.15 5.28
CA GLY A 114 11.02 13.93 6.49
C GLY A 114 10.52 15.38 6.45
N THR A 115 9.96 15.83 5.34
CA THR A 115 9.39 17.18 5.18
C THR A 115 7.87 17.09 5.11
N ALA A 116 7.18 17.94 5.89
CA ALA A 116 5.73 18.07 5.83
C ALA A 116 5.33 18.83 4.55
N CYS A 117 4.60 18.14 3.66
CA CYS A 117 4.06 18.71 2.44
C CYS A 117 2.54 18.82 2.55
N PRO A 118 1.92 19.93 2.15
CA PRO A 118 0.47 20.00 2.01
C PRO A 118 0.02 18.98 0.97
N ALA A 119 -1.07 18.30 1.25
CA ALA A 119 -1.69 17.36 0.33
C ALA A 119 -2.94 18.02 -0.28
N SER A 120 -3.10 17.89 -1.59
CA SER A 120 -4.28 18.33 -2.31
C SER A 120 -5.17 17.16 -2.67
N VAL A 121 -6.48 17.36 -2.56
CA VAL A 121 -7.47 16.41 -3.04
C VAL A 121 -7.56 16.56 -4.55
N PRO A 122 -7.56 15.48 -5.33
CA PRO A 122 -7.73 15.56 -6.78
C PRO A 122 -9.04 16.30 -7.13
N PRO A 123 -9.03 17.13 -8.17
CA PRO A 123 -10.26 17.72 -8.67
C PRO A 123 -11.22 16.61 -9.13
N SER A 124 -12.48 16.82 -8.89
CA SER A 124 -13.60 15.90 -9.25
C SER A 124 -13.72 15.72 -10.77
#